data_b51a266b497215c7996168ce9148608d
#
_entry.id   b51a266b497215c7996168ce9148608d
#
_cell.length_a   1.000
_cell.length_b   1.000
_cell.length_c   1.000
_cell.angle_alpha   90.00
_cell.angle_beta   90.00
_cell.angle_gamma   90.00
#
_symmetry.space_group_name_H-M   'P 1'
#
loop_
_entity.id
_entity.type
_entity.pdbx_description
1 polymer ?
#
loop_
_entity_poly.entity_id
_entity_poly.type
_entity_poly.pdbx_seq_one_letter_code
_entity_poly.pdbx_strand_id
1 'polypeptide(L)'
;AMQPKVLILDEPTAGLDPHGRDRILGVIKDYHKEKGSTVMLVSHSMEDVAKTVNKILVMNDSKLFMYDTPERVFARVRELDDMGLTVPQITRVFDRLKQSGVGFSDEVYSTAYAKKLVLRLLAEKKVK
;
A
#
# COMPACT_ATOMS: atom_id res chain seq x y z
N ALA A 1 -14.27 -2.93 28.71
CA ALA A 1 -13.84 -3.30 27.35
C ALA A 1 -12.33 -3.53 27.33
N MET A 2 -11.88 -4.62 26.71
CA MET A 2 -10.45 -4.89 26.55
C MET A 2 -9.82 -3.80 25.66
N GLN A 3 -8.70 -3.24 26.11
CA GLN A 3 -7.90 -2.32 25.30
C GLN A 3 -6.55 -3.01 25.03
N PRO A 4 -6.45 -3.85 23.99
CA PRO A 4 -5.22 -4.58 23.71
C PRO A 4 -4.12 -3.61 23.26
N LYS A 5 -2.88 -3.90 23.68
CA LYS A 5 -1.69 -3.17 23.17
C LYS A 5 -1.38 -3.53 21.72
N VAL A 6 -1.73 -4.74 21.30
CA VAL A 6 -1.56 -5.25 19.95
C VAL A 6 -2.90 -5.83 19.48
N LEU A 7 -3.38 -5.38 18.34
CA LEU A 7 -4.57 -5.86 17.67
C LEU A 7 -4.16 -6.52 16.35
N ILE A 8 -4.52 -7.79 16.17
CA ILE A 8 -4.27 -8.53 14.93
C ILE A 8 -5.59 -8.74 14.21
N LEU A 9 -5.66 -8.31 12.96
CA LEU A 9 -6.83 -8.42 12.10
C LEU A 9 -6.47 -9.23 10.87
N ASP A 10 -7.16 -10.35 10.68
CA ASP A 10 -6.98 -11.23 9.53
C ASP A 10 -8.12 -11.00 8.55
N GLU A 11 -7.76 -10.56 7.34
CA GLU A 11 -8.67 -10.25 6.22
C GLU A 11 -9.92 -9.41 6.61
N PRO A 12 -9.79 -8.30 7.36
CA PRO A 12 -10.95 -7.59 7.91
C PRO A 12 -11.84 -6.93 6.85
N THR A 13 -11.38 -6.82 5.61
CA THR A 13 -12.12 -6.25 4.48
C THR A 13 -12.66 -7.29 3.51
N ALA A 14 -12.44 -8.59 3.77
CA ALA A 14 -12.90 -9.66 2.90
C ALA A 14 -14.42 -9.65 2.75
N GLY A 15 -14.89 -9.81 1.51
CA GLY A 15 -16.33 -9.87 1.20
C GLY A 15 -17.07 -8.54 1.28
N LEU A 16 -16.40 -7.43 1.61
CA LEU A 16 -17.03 -6.11 1.66
C LEU A 16 -16.99 -5.41 0.29
N ASP A 17 -18.01 -4.61 0.03
CA ASP A 17 -18.02 -3.66 -1.08
C ASP A 17 -16.99 -2.53 -0.85
N PRO A 18 -16.66 -1.71 -1.86
CA PRO A 18 -15.66 -0.63 -1.72
C PRO A 18 -15.95 0.34 -0.58
N HIS A 19 -17.22 0.70 -0.35
CA HIS A 19 -17.60 1.60 0.75
C HIS A 19 -17.41 0.95 2.12
N GLY A 20 -17.80 -0.32 2.25
CA GLY A 20 -17.58 -1.10 3.46
C GLY A 20 -16.10 -1.24 3.81
N ARG A 21 -15.25 -1.49 2.80
CA ARG A 21 -13.79 -1.55 2.97
C ARG A 21 -13.22 -0.24 3.50
N ASP A 22 -13.50 0.87 2.82
CA ASP A 22 -12.98 2.19 3.22
C ASP A 22 -13.47 2.57 4.64
N ARG A 23 -14.70 2.21 4.99
CA ARG A 23 -15.25 2.43 6.33
C ARG A 23 -14.50 1.63 7.41
N ILE A 24 -14.29 0.33 7.18
CA ILE A 24 -13.57 -0.53 8.14
C ILE A 24 -12.12 -0.08 8.28
N LEU A 25 -11.43 0.22 7.19
CA LEU A 25 -10.05 0.72 7.23
C LEU A 25 -9.96 2.08 7.94
N GLY A 26 -10.96 2.93 7.80
CA GLY A 26 -11.09 4.18 8.56
C GLY A 26 -11.18 3.91 10.06
N VAL A 27 -12.07 3.03 10.49
CA VAL A 27 -12.22 2.64 11.92
C VAL A 27 -10.91 2.08 12.49
N ILE A 28 -10.20 1.24 11.72
CA ILE A 28 -8.90 0.68 12.14
C ILE A 28 -7.86 1.79 12.36
N LYS A 29 -7.78 2.75 11.46
CA LYS A 29 -6.86 3.90 11.58
C LYS A 29 -7.19 4.78 12.78
N ASP A 30 -8.46 5.07 12.97
CA ASP A 30 -8.92 5.88 14.10
C ASP A 30 -8.63 5.18 15.44
N TYR A 31 -8.89 3.87 15.51
CA TYR A 31 -8.54 3.05 16.67
C TYR A 31 -7.03 3.08 16.98
N HIS A 32 -6.19 2.87 15.97
CA HIS A 32 -4.74 2.95 16.12
C HIS A 32 -4.30 4.31 16.65
N LYS A 33 -4.84 5.39 16.07
CA LYS A 33 -4.51 6.77 16.43
C LYS A 33 -4.97 7.15 17.84
N GLU A 34 -6.20 6.78 18.20
CA GLU A 34 -6.79 7.14 19.50
C GLU A 34 -6.22 6.33 20.67
N LYS A 35 -5.92 5.05 20.44
CA LYS A 35 -5.49 4.13 21.51
C LYS A 35 -3.97 3.97 21.58
N GLY A 36 -3.22 4.43 20.58
CA GLY A 36 -1.78 4.20 20.51
C GLY A 36 -1.41 2.70 20.42
N SER A 37 -2.38 1.85 20.05
CA SER A 37 -2.19 0.40 19.93
C SER A 37 -1.45 0.05 18.66
N THR A 38 -0.61 -0.98 18.68
CA THR A 38 -0.06 -1.56 17.47
C THR A 38 -1.15 -2.36 16.77
N VAL A 39 -1.37 -2.10 15.47
CA VAL A 39 -2.31 -2.88 14.66
C VAL A 39 -1.54 -3.65 13.61
N MET A 40 -1.71 -4.97 13.58
CA MET A 40 -1.22 -5.86 12.54
C MET A 40 -2.40 -6.24 11.64
N LEU A 41 -2.29 -5.90 10.36
CA LEU A 41 -3.28 -6.21 9.34
C LEU A 41 -2.73 -7.30 8.44
N VAL A 42 -3.39 -8.46 8.38
CA VAL A 42 -3.10 -9.52 7.41
C VAL A 42 -4.10 -9.37 6.28
N SER A 43 -3.62 -9.20 5.06
CA SER A 43 -4.47 -9.04 3.88
C SER A 43 -3.74 -9.40 2.59
N HIS A 44 -4.51 -9.87 1.60
CA HIS A 44 -4.06 -10.06 0.22
C HIS A 44 -4.47 -8.87 -0.68
N SER A 45 -5.22 -7.89 -0.16
CA SER A 45 -5.56 -6.65 -0.89
C SER A 45 -4.43 -5.64 -0.80
N MET A 46 -3.60 -5.59 -1.82
CA MET A 46 -2.45 -4.66 -1.85
C MET A 46 -2.87 -3.19 -1.86
N GLU A 47 -4.05 -2.87 -2.40
CA GLU A 47 -4.64 -1.54 -2.33
C GLU A 47 -4.97 -1.11 -0.91
N ASP A 48 -5.57 -2.04 -0.12
CA ASP A 48 -5.92 -1.78 1.28
C ASP A 48 -4.65 -1.62 2.14
N VAL A 49 -3.66 -2.50 1.91
CA VAL A 49 -2.35 -2.42 2.56
C VAL A 49 -1.67 -1.08 2.23
N ALA A 50 -1.58 -0.71 0.94
CA ALA A 50 -0.93 0.52 0.50
C ALA A 50 -1.54 1.80 1.09
N LYS A 51 -2.86 1.78 1.36
CA LYS A 51 -3.60 2.93 1.93
C LYS A 51 -3.50 3.02 3.46
N THR A 52 -3.20 1.91 4.13
CA THR A 52 -3.52 1.78 5.56
C THR A 52 -2.28 1.67 6.43
N VAL A 53 -1.26 0.95 5.98
CA VAL A 53 -0.11 0.61 6.83
C VAL A 53 1.08 1.53 6.60
N ASN A 54 1.94 1.64 7.60
CA ASN A 54 3.21 2.37 7.54
C ASN A 54 4.43 1.44 7.45
N LYS A 55 4.22 0.13 7.67
CA LYS A 55 5.23 -0.92 7.47
C LYS A 55 4.57 -2.15 6.90
N ILE A 56 5.29 -2.86 6.02
CA ILE A 56 4.87 -4.14 5.44
C ILE A 56 5.89 -5.21 5.81
N LEU A 57 5.37 -6.31 6.29
CA LEU A 57 6.12 -7.54 6.52
C LEU A 57 5.72 -8.54 5.44
N VAL A 58 6.67 -8.94 4.60
CA VAL A 58 6.47 -9.93 3.54
C VAL A 58 7.03 -11.26 3.99
N MET A 59 6.19 -12.29 3.92
CA MET A 59 6.56 -13.68 4.19
C MET A 59 6.62 -14.46 2.88
N ASN A 60 7.64 -15.29 2.71
CA ASN A 60 7.72 -16.26 1.63
C ASN A 60 8.31 -17.57 2.18
N ASP A 61 7.73 -18.71 1.81
CA ASP A 61 8.15 -20.05 2.27
C ASP A 61 8.36 -20.12 3.80
N SER A 62 7.41 -19.57 4.56
CA SER A 62 7.47 -19.52 6.04
C SER A 62 8.66 -18.75 6.62
N LYS A 63 9.31 -17.91 5.82
CA LYS A 63 10.45 -17.07 6.23
C LYS A 63 10.11 -15.60 6.02
N LEU A 64 10.68 -14.75 6.86
CA LEU A 64 10.66 -13.32 6.64
C LEU A 64 11.51 -12.98 5.39
N PHE A 65 10.88 -12.50 4.35
CA PHE A 65 11.55 -12.03 3.15
C PHE A 65 11.95 -10.55 3.27
N MET A 66 11.03 -9.72 3.76
CA MET A 66 11.24 -8.27 3.83
C MET A 66 10.39 -7.63 4.93
N TYR A 67 10.92 -6.59 5.54
CA TYR A 67 10.19 -5.72 6.46
C TYR A 67 10.59 -4.26 6.20
N ASP A 68 9.75 -3.49 5.52
CA ASP A 68 10.06 -2.10 5.15
C ASP A 68 8.77 -1.25 4.96
N THR A 69 8.96 -0.01 4.52
CA THR A 69 7.85 0.89 4.16
C THR A 69 7.15 0.43 2.87
N PRO A 70 5.87 0.80 2.68
CA PRO A 70 5.14 0.46 1.44
C PRO A 70 5.88 0.88 0.16
N GLU A 71 6.52 2.07 0.16
CA GLU A 71 7.28 2.55 -0.99
C GLU A 71 8.39 1.58 -1.39
N ARG A 72 9.18 1.13 -0.42
CA ARG A 72 10.32 0.24 -0.67
C ARG A 72 9.90 -1.18 -1.01
N VAL A 73 8.82 -1.66 -0.38
CA VAL A 73 8.29 -2.99 -0.66
C VAL A 73 7.71 -3.03 -2.08
N PHE A 74 6.83 -2.10 -2.42
CA PHE A 74 6.18 -2.08 -3.73
C PHE A 74 7.10 -1.63 -4.88
N ALA A 75 8.27 -1.05 -4.60
CA ALA A 75 9.30 -0.83 -5.60
C ALA A 75 9.90 -2.13 -6.17
N ARG A 76 9.79 -3.24 -5.43
CA ARG A 76 10.30 -4.56 -5.82
C ARG A 76 9.26 -5.39 -6.58
N VAL A 77 8.64 -4.81 -7.60
CA VAL A 77 7.53 -5.41 -8.37
C VAL A 77 7.87 -6.83 -8.84
N ARG A 78 9.05 -7.03 -9.45
CA ARG A 78 9.46 -8.32 -10.02
C ARG A 78 9.63 -9.39 -8.94
N GLU A 79 10.31 -9.05 -7.83
CA GLU A 79 10.53 -9.99 -6.72
C GLU A 79 9.20 -10.42 -6.07
N LEU A 80 8.25 -9.50 -5.94
CA LEU A 80 6.91 -9.79 -5.43
C LEU A 80 6.12 -10.67 -6.40
N ASP A 81 6.17 -10.37 -7.70
CA ASP A 81 5.52 -11.19 -8.73
C ASP A 81 6.09 -12.61 -8.78
N ASP A 82 7.41 -12.79 -8.65
CA ASP A 82 8.08 -14.10 -8.62
C ASP A 82 7.63 -14.96 -7.42
N MET A 83 7.24 -14.32 -6.33
CA MET A 83 6.65 -14.98 -5.14
C MET A 83 5.13 -15.19 -5.24
N GLY A 84 4.51 -14.82 -6.37
CA GLY A 84 3.04 -14.87 -6.54
C GLY A 84 2.28 -13.78 -5.78
N LEU A 85 2.99 -12.77 -5.26
CA LEU A 85 2.37 -11.61 -4.62
C LEU A 85 2.10 -10.52 -5.65
N THR A 86 1.02 -9.78 -5.46
CA THR A 86 0.69 -8.67 -6.33
C THR A 86 1.19 -7.34 -5.75
N VAL A 87 1.23 -6.31 -6.57
CA VAL A 87 1.42 -4.92 -6.15
C VAL A 87 0.16 -4.12 -6.48
N PRO A 88 -0.07 -2.94 -5.87
CA PRO A 88 -1.17 -2.06 -6.25
C PRO A 88 -1.19 -1.80 -7.76
N GLN A 89 -2.38 -1.76 -8.37
CA GLN A 89 -2.52 -1.55 -9.82
C GLN A 89 -1.81 -0.28 -10.29
N ILE A 90 -1.89 0.78 -9.50
CA ILE A 90 -1.22 2.04 -9.83
C ILE A 90 0.30 1.88 -9.88
N THR A 91 0.89 1.05 -9.03
CA THR A 91 2.32 0.74 -9.06
C THR A 91 2.71 0.09 -10.39
N ARG A 92 1.91 -0.89 -10.87
CA ARG A 92 2.15 -1.55 -12.17
C ARG A 92 2.07 -0.57 -13.34
N VAL A 93 1.12 0.36 -13.31
CA VAL A 93 0.99 1.39 -14.37
C VAL A 93 2.25 2.25 -14.41
N PHE A 94 2.72 2.73 -13.26
CA PHE A 94 3.90 3.58 -13.19
C PHE A 94 5.20 2.82 -13.51
N ASP A 95 5.31 1.56 -13.12
CA ASP A 95 6.44 0.71 -13.50
C ASP A 95 6.52 0.56 -15.04
N ARG A 96 5.40 0.30 -15.72
CA ARG A 96 5.34 0.25 -17.20
C ARG A 96 5.70 1.59 -17.84
N LEU A 97 5.25 2.71 -17.28
CA LEU A 97 5.62 4.04 -17.78
C LEU A 97 7.13 4.30 -17.65
N LYS A 98 7.75 3.90 -16.54
CA LYS A 98 9.22 3.94 -16.39
C LYS A 98 9.93 3.12 -17.46
N GLN A 99 9.47 1.90 -17.70
CA GLN A 99 10.03 1.02 -18.75
C GLN A 99 9.86 1.60 -20.17
N SER A 100 8.82 2.41 -20.40
CA SER A 100 8.57 3.12 -21.67
C SER A 100 9.36 4.43 -21.80
N GLY A 101 10.27 4.74 -20.87
CA GLY A 101 11.14 5.92 -20.93
C GLY A 101 10.53 7.21 -20.39
N VAL A 102 9.38 7.15 -19.72
CA VAL A 102 8.82 8.32 -19.01
C VAL A 102 9.62 8.55 -17.74
N GLY A 103 10.39 9.65 -17.70
CA GLY A 103 11.27 9.99 -16.58
C GLY A 103 10.51 10.54 -15.38
N PHE A 104 10.46 9.75 -14.30
CA PHE A 104 10.14 10.20 -12.94
C PHE A 104 10.89 9.31 -11.95
N SER A 105 11.35 9.90 -10.85
CA SER A 105 12.18 9.22 -9.85
C SER A 105 11.37 8.59 -8.73
N ASP A 106 10.11 8.98 -8.60
CA ASP A 106 9.28 8.65 -7.45
C ASP A 106 8.68 7.25 -7.55
N GLU A 107 8.68 6.50 -6.45
CA GLU A 107 7.99 5.22 -6.34
C GLU A 107 6.51 5.45 -6.02
N VAL A 108 5.64 5.03 -6.92
CA VAL A 108 4.20 5.26 -6.81
C VAL A 108 3.49 3.99 -6.35
N TYR A 109 2.91 4.04 -5.16
CA TYR A 109 2.21 2.91 -4.54
C TYR A 109 0.76 3.22 -4.15
N SER A 110 0.32 4.47 -4.28
CA SER A 110 -1.07 4.85 -4.01
C SER A 110 -1.62 5.81 -5.06
N THR A 111 -2.93 5.72 -5.31
CA THR A 111 -3.62 6.58 -6.26
C THR A 111 -3.54 8.07 -5.87
N ALA A 112 -3.57 8.36 -4.56
CA ALA A 112 -3.46 9.74 -4.06
C ALA A 112 -2.09 10.34 -4.39
N TYR A 113 -1.02 9.56 -4.25
CA TYR A 113 0.33 9.97 -4.60
C TYR A 113 0.50 10.10 -6.12
N ALA A 114 -0.01 9.14 -6.89
CA ALA A 114 -0.02 9.19 -8.36
C ALA A 114 -0.67 10.47 -8.88
N LYS A 115 -1.84 10.84 -8.34
CA LYS A 115 -2.54 12.08 -8.71
C LYS A 115 -1.66 13.32 -8.49
N LYS A 116 -1.01 13.43 -7.33
CA LYS A 116 -0.11 14.55 -7.03
C LYS A 116 1.06 14.63 -8.00
N LEU A 117 1.69 13.48 -8.30
CA LEU A 117 2.82 13.40 -9.22
C LEU A 117 2.42 13.81 -10.64
N VAL A 118 1.31 13.28 -11.17
CA VAL A 118 0.81 13.63 -12.51
C VAL A 118 0.49 15.11 -12.61
N LEU A 119 -0.18 15.69 -11.62
CA LEU A 119 -0.51 17.12 -11.63
C LEU A 119 0.77 17.98 -11.61
N ARG A 120 1.81 17.60 -10.86
CA ARG A 120 3.11 18.28 -10.85
C ARG A 120 3.77 18.23 -12.23
N LEU A 121 3.85 17.05 -12.84
CA LEU A 121 4.45 16.86 -14.18
C LEU A 121 3.71 17.64 -15.28
N LEU A 122 2.38 17.73 -15.20
CA LEU A 122 1.58 18.52 -16.13
C LEU A 122 1.80 20.04 -15.95
N ALA A 123 1.96 20.50 -14.71
CA ALA A 123 2.27 21.89 -14.42
C ALA A 123 3.66 22.29 -14.96
N GLU A 124 4.68 21.44 -14.77
CA GLU A 124 6.04 21.65 -15.28
C GLU A 124 6.09 21.70 -16.82
N LYS A 125 5.25 20.92 -17.52
CA LYS A 125 5.16 20.96 -19.00
C LYS A 125 4.43 22.22 -19.54
N LYS A 126 3.56 22.85 -18.76
CA LYS A 126 2.88 24.08 -19.18
C LYS A 126 3.75 25.34 -19.08
N VAL A 127 4.90 25.27 -18.42
CA VAL A 127 5.84 26.39 -18.24
C VAL A 127 6.93 26.40 -19.34
N LYS A 128 6.94 25.42 -20.25
CA LYS A 128 7.75 25.40 -21.47
C LYS A 128 6.89 25.69 -22.70
#